data_a320b6b55852f52170bcb63414fb549a
#
_entry.id   a320b6b55852f52170bcb63414fb549a
#
_cell.length_a   1.000
_cell.length_b   1.000
_cell.length_c   1.000
_cell.angle_alpha   90.00
_cell.angle_beta   90.00
_cell.angle_gamma   90.00
#
_symmetry.space_group_name_H-M   'P 1'
#
loop_
_entity.id
_entity.type
_entity.pdbx_description
1 polymer ?
#
loop_
_entity_poly.entity_id
_entity_poly.type
_entity_poly.pdbx_seq_one_letter_code
_entity_poly.pdbx_strand_id
1 'polypeptide(L)'
;MMKFSCEKALLQNAINIASRTVAQKSSIPALEGLLLQAGSDLTISGYNMQTGIRTTVSADVVESGELVLNARLFGDIIRKMPDDVVVFSADARNMVHLSCGDADFDILGLSATDYPELPVVEDDYGVAIQQKGLEILGFMRKFCD
;
A
#
# COMPACT_ATOMS: atom_id res chain seq x y z
N MET A 1 -2.75 -15.36 6.80
CA MET A 1 -3.37 -14.28 7.58
C MET A 1 -2.37 -13.15 7.73
N MET A 2 -2.85 -11.96 8.04
CA MET A 2 -2.00 -10.78 8.11
C MET A 2 -2.60 -9.85 9.15
N LYS A 3 -1.76 -9.33 10.04
CA LYS A 3 -2.26 -8.45 11.09
C LYS A 3 -1.20 -7.45 11.50
N PHE A 4 -1.58 -6.17 11.50
CA PHE A 4 -0.66 -5.10 11.92
C PHE A 4 -1.46 -3.90 12.40
N SER A 5 -0.77 -2.99 13.05
CA SER A 5 -1.34 -1.69 13.40
C SER A 5 -0.37 -0.59 12.96
N CYS A 6 -0.94 0.55 12.59
CA CYS A 6 -0.17 1.66 12.05
C CYS A 6 -0.95 2.94 12.29
N GLU A 7 -0.24 4.03 12.59
CA GLU A 7 -0.90 5.31 12.77
C GLU A 7 -1.55 5.77 11.48
N LYS A 8 -2.75 6.31 11.59
CA LYS A 8 -3.51 6.76 10.42
C LYS A 8 -2.72 7.73 9.56
N ALA A 9 -2.07 8.72 10.18
CA ALA A 9 -1.35 9.74 9.42
C ALA A 9 -0.27 9.14 8.55
N LEU A 10 0.50 8.18 9.09
CA LEU A 10 1.54 7.52 8.33
C LEU A 10 0.97 6.65 7.23
N LEU A 11 -0.09 5.92 7.54
CA LEU A 11 -0.73 5.04 6.58
C LEU A 11 -1.35 5.83 5.44
N GLN A 12 -2.05 6.91 5.75
CA GLN A 12 -2.68 7.75 4.75
C GLN A 12 -1.65 8.37 3.80
N ASN A 13 -0.54 8.83 4.34
CA ASN A 13 0.52 9.41 3.54
C ASN A 13 1.10 8.38 2.58
N ALA A 14 1.36 7.18 3.07
CA ALA A 14 1.91 6.11 2.25
C ALA A 14 0.94 5.69 1.14
N ILE A 15 -0.35 5.61 1.45
CA ILE A 15 -1.37 5.30 0.47
C ILE A 15 -1.41 6.36 -0.62
N ASN A 16 -1.36 7.63 -0.23
CA ASN A 16 -1.38 8.73 -1.20
C ASN A 16 -0.17 8.68 -2.13
N ILE A 17 1.00 8.39 -1.58
CA ILE A 17 2.22 8.31 -2.38
C ILE A 17 2.13 7.15 -3.38
N ALA A 18 1.81 5.97 -2.91
CA ALA A 18 1.77 4.78 -3.76
C ALA A 18 0.65 4.85 -4.79
N SER A 19 -0.45 5.53 -4.45
CA SER A 19 -1.61 5.62 -5.35
C SER A 19 -1.30 6.40 -6.63
N ARG A 20 -0.22 7.16 -6.65
CA ARG A 20 0.15 7.94 -7.83
C ARG A 20 0.49 7.07 -9.02
N THR A 21 0.88 5.82 -8.77
CA THR A 21 1.24 4.90 -9.85
C THR A 21 0.23 3.79 -10.06
N VAL A 22 -0.93 3.89 -9.43
CA VAL A 22 -1.97 2.88 -9.59
C VAL A 22 -2.67 3.09 -10.92
N ALA A 23 -2.93 1.99 -11.63
CA ALA A 23 -3.68 2.03 -12.88
C ALA A 23 -5.13 2.37 -12.59
N GLN A 24 -5.70 3.28 -13.38
CA GLN A 24 -7.11 3.66 -13.19
C GLN A 24 -8.04 2.63 -13.78
N LYS A 25 -7.64 2.05 -14.88
CA LYS A 25 -8.34 0.93 -15.50
C LYS A 25 -7.31 0.00 -16.05
N SER A 26 -7.47 -1.27 -15.78
CA SER A 26 -6.50 -2.25 -16.25
C SER A 26 -7.20 -3.58 -16.52
N SER A 27 -6.69 -4.32 -17.49
CA SER A 27 -7.11 -5.68 -17.72
C SER A 27 -6.64 -6.60 -16.60
N ILE A 28 -5.70 -6.11 -15.77
CA ILE A 28 -5.23 -6.83 -14.60
C ILE A 28 -5.81 -6.11 -13.38
N PRO A 29 -6.89 -6.65 -12.76
CA PRO A 29 -7.55 -5.93 -11.66
C PRO A 29 -6.64 -5.58 -10.49
N ALA A 30 -5.63 -6.40 -10.22
CA ALA A 30 -4.72 -6.13 -9.11
C ALA A 30 -3.98 -4.82 -9.27
N LEU A 31 -3.77 -4.35 -10.50
CA LEU A 31 -3.06 -3.08 -10.73
C LEU A 31 -3.88 -1.86 -10.36
N GLU A 32 -5.18 -2.02 -10.13
CA GLU A 32 -6.01 -0.93 -9.61
C GLU A 32 -5.92 -0.85 -8.10
N GLY A 33 -5.16 -1.74 -7.49
CA GLY A 33 -4.98 -1.80 -6.07
C GLY A 33 -3.55 -1.50 -5.65
N LEU A 34 -3.37 -1.49 -4.35
CA LEU A 34 -2.07 -1.35 -3.72
C LEU A 34 -1.66 -2.69 -3.15
N LEU A 35 -0.42 -3.07 -3.37
CA LEU A 35 0.14 -4.27 -2.78
C LEU A 35 0.61 -3.94 -1.37
N LEU A 36 0.07 -4.64 -0.38
CA LEU A 36 0.43 -4.46 1.01
C LEU A 36 1.24 -5.67 1.45
N GLN A 37 2.42 -5.42 1.97
CA GLN A 37 3.31 -6.48 2.44
C GLN A 37 3.74 -6.14 3.85
N ALA A 38 3.33 -6.96 4.81
CA ALA A 38 3.67 -6.79 6.22
C ALA A 38 4.77 -7.79 6.57
N GLY A 39 5.90 -7.28 6.97
CA GLY A 39 7.04 -8.07 7.42
C GLY A 39 7.54 -7.49 8.72
N SER A 40 8.76 -6.94 8.72
CA SER A 40 9.23 -6.19 9.89
C SER A 40 8.51 -4.84 9.98
N ASP A 41 8.15 -4.29 8.83
CA ASP A 41 7.33 -3.07 8.72
C ASP A 41 6.31 -3.30 7.63
N LEU A 42 5.51 -2.28 7.32
CA LEU A 42 4.52 -2.36 6.26
C LEU A 42 5.07 -1.69 5.02
N THR A 43 5.06 -2.42 3.91
CA THR A 43 5.44 -1.89 2.61
C THR A 43 4.18 -1.79 1.74
N ILE A 44 3.98 -0.62 1.14
CA ILE A 44 2.85 -0.37 0.26
C ILE A 44 3.39 -0.02 -1.12
N SER A 45 2.89 -0.71 -2.13
CA SER A 45 3.38 -0.56 -3.49
C SER A 45 2.24 -0.28 -4.46
N GLY A 46 2.50 0.58 -5.43
CA GLY A 46 1.61 0.80 -6.56
C GLY A 46 2.39 0.59 -7.86
N TYR A 47 1.71 0.13 -8.90
CA TYR A 47 2.38 -0.20 -10.14
C TYR A 47 1.39 -0.17 -11.30
N ASN A 48 1.79 0.38 -12.44
CA ASN A 48 0.93 0.43 -13.62
C ASN A 48 1.62 -0.14 -14.86
N MET A 49 2.63 -0.99 -14.64
CA MET A 49 3.44 -1.63 -15.68
C MET A 49 4.45 -0.69 -16.33
N GLN A 50 4.40 0.60 -16.04
CA GLN A 50 5.37 1.57 -16.54
C GLN A 50 6.16 2.19 -15.42
N THR A 51 5.48 2.50 -14.33
CA THR A 51 6.07 3.18 -13.18
C THR A 51 5.60 2.49 -11.92
N GLY A 52 6.47 2.32 -10.97
CA GLY A 52 6.12 1.74 -9.68
C GLY A 52 6.67 2.55 -8.54
N ILE A 53 5.93 2.61 -7.45
CA ILE A 53 6.36 3.23 -6.20
C ILE A 53 6.20 2.21 -5.09
N ARG A 54 7.23 2.09 -4.28
CA ARG A 54 7.21 1.26 -3.08
C ARG A 54 7.59 2.13 -1.92
N THR A 55 6.73 2.22 -0.92
CA THR A 55 7.00 3.01 0.26
C THR A 55 6.84 2.14 1.51
N THR A 56 7.68 2.37 2.50
CA THR A 56 7.66 1.60 3.74
C THR A 56 7.33 2.53 4.88
N VAL A 57 6.42 2.09 5.74
CA VAL A 57 6.05 2.84 6.93
C VAL A 57 6.22 1.97 8.16
N SER A 58 6.47 2.62 9.28
CA SER A 58 6.58 1.92 10.55
C SER A 58 5.22 1.37 10.94
N ALA A 59 5.18 0.10 11.23
CA ALA A 59 3.97 -0.57 11.66
C ALA A 59 4.33 -1.65 12.68
N ASP A 60 3.39 -1.92 13.56
CA ASP A 60 3.55 -2.99 14.52
C ASP A 60 2.93 -4.24 13.94
N VAL A 61 3.75 -5.10 13.37
CA VAL A 61 3.29 -6.28 12.64
C VAL A 61 3.21 -7.47 13.59
N VAL A 62 2.00 -7.99 13.76
CA VAL A 62 1.77 -9.15 14.63
C VAL A 62 1.86 -10.43 13.80
N GLU A 63 1.27 -10.42 12.60
CA GLU A 63 1.33 -11.55 11.69
C GLU A 63 1.71 -11.03 10.32
N SER A 64 2.76 -11.58 9.74
CA SER A 64 3.21 -11.18 8.41
C SER A 64 2.28 -11.75 7.34
N GLY A 65 2.30 -11.11 6.18
CA GLY A 65 1.48 -11.55 5.05
C GLY A 65 1.46 -10.49 3.98
N GLU A 66 0.69 -10.77 2.95
CA GLU A 66 0.56 -9.82 1.85
C GLU A 66 -0.79 -10.00 1.15
N LEU A 67 -1.30 -8.92 0.62
CA LEU A 67 -2.52 -8.92 -0.19
C LEU A 67 -2.62 -7.61 -0.94
N VAL A 68 -3.64 -7.51 -1.79
CA VAL A 68 -3.88 -6.31 -2.60
C VAL A 68 -5.24 -5.73 -2.21
N LEU A 69 -5.28 -4.41 -1.99
CA LEU A 69 -6.53 -3.70 -1.74
C LEU A 69 -6.73 -2.64 -2.81
N ASN A 70 -7.97 -2.46 -3.24
CA ASN A 70 -8.30 -1.40 -4.19
C ASN A 70 -7.83 -0.07 -3.61
N ALA A 71 -7.04 0.66 -4.39
CA ALA A 71 -6.37 1.87 -3.89
C ALA A 71 -7.37 2.95 -3.51
N ARG A 72 -8.38 3.17 -4.34
CA ARG A 72 -9.36 4.21 -4.11
C ARG A 72 -10.20 3.91 -2.89
N LEU A 73 -10.69 2.68 -2.78
CA LEU A 73 -11.54 2.29 -1.67
C LEU A 73 -10.76 2.31 -0.35
N PHE A 74 -9.55 1.75 -0.36
CA PHE A 74 -8.71 1.75 0.84
C PHE A 74 -8.39 3.17 1.27
N GLY A 75 -8.02 4.03 0.33
CA GLY A 75 -7.73 5.42 0.63
C GLY A 75 -8.93 6.16 1.21
N ASP A 76 -10.11 5.90 0.65
CA ASP A 76 -11.33 6.55 1.15
C ASP A 76 -11.66 6.10 2.58
N ILE A 77 -11.49 4.82 2.86
CA ILE A 77 -11.74 4.28 4.19
C ILE A 77 -10.80 4.90 5.21
N ILE A 78 -9.51 4.93 4.89
CA ILE A 78 -8.52 5.48 5.82
C ILE A 78 -8.76 6.97 6.05
N ARG A 79 -9.15 7.70 5.02
CA ARG A 79 -9.40 9.13 5.15
C ARG A 79 -10.55 9.42 6.12
N LYS A 80 -11.51 8.50 6.22
CA LYS A 80 -12.67 8.65 7.10
C LYS A 80 -12.40 8.20 8.53
N MET A 81 -11.25 7.62 8.79
CA MET A 81 -10.91 7.16 10.12
C MET A 81 -10.49 8.32 11.01
N PRO A 82 -10.69 8.20 12.35
CA PRO A 82 -10.16 9.20 13.26
C PRO A 82 -8.63 9.17 13.27
N ASP A 83 -8.03 10.24 13.79
CA ASP A 83 -6.59 10.36 13.84
C ASP A 83 -6.04 9.55 15.02
N ASP A 84 -5.92 8.27 14.80
CA ASP A 84 -5.52 7.32 15.84
C ASP A 84 -4.84 6.13 15.15
N VAL A 85 -4.60 5.07 15.88
CA VAL A 85 -3.97 3.87 15.35
C VAL A 85 -4.99 3.01 14.62
N VAL A 86 -4.66 2.66 13.38
CA VAL A 86 -5.49 1.79 12.56
C VAL A 86 -5.05 0.34 12.79
N VAL A 87 -5.98 -0.52 13.11
CA VAL A 87 -5.73 -1.94 13.26
C VAL A 87 -6.23 -2.65 12.01
N PHE A 88 -5.34 -3.39 11.37
CA PHE A 88 -5.61 -4.11 10.13
C PHE A 88 -5.53 -5.60 10.40
N SER A 89 -6.55 -6.32 9.98
CA SER A 89 -6.59 -7.77 10.17
C SER A 89 -7.20 -8.41 8.93
N ALA A 90 -6.52 -9.38 8.35
CA ALA A 90 -6.99 -10.08 7.16
C ALA A 90 -7.04 -11.58 7.44
N ASP A 91 -8.09 -12.24 6.96
CA ASP A 91 -8.22 -13.68 7.11
C ASP A 91 -7.66 -14.40 5.88
N ALA A 92 -7.81 -15.72 5.86
CA ALA A 92 -7.28 -16.54 4.80
C ALA A 92 -7.95 -16.31 3.44
N ARG A 93 -9.10 -15.65 3.45
CA ARG A 93 -9.84 -15.34 2.22
C ARG A 93 -9.61 -13.91 1.75
N ASN A 94 -8.66 -13.22 2.38
CA ASN A 94 -8.34 -11.82 2.08
C ASN A 94 -9.45 -10.86 2.46
N MET A 95 -10.35 -11.27 3.35
CA MET A 95 -11.31 -10.35 3.91
C MET A 95 -10.60 -9.54 4.99
N VAL A 96 -10.61 -8.24 4.83
CA VAL A 96 -9.87 -7.33 5.69
C VAL A 96 -10.82 -6.59 6.60
N HIS A 97 -10.50 -6.57 7.88
CA HIS A 97 -11.21 -5.77 8.86
C HIS A 97 -10.30 -4.63 9.30
N LEU A 98 -10.79 -3.41 9.16
CA LEU A 98 -10.06 -2.21 9.54
C LEU A 98 -10.79 -1.55 10.68
N SER A 99 -10.10 -1.23 11.76
CA SER A 99 -10.70 -0.52 12.88
C SER A 99 -9.79 0.59 13.36
N CYS A 100 -10.39 1.68 13.82
CA CYS A 100 -9.67 2.82 14.36
C CYS A 100 -10.63 3.57 15.26
N GLY A 101 -10.36 3.54 16.57
CA GLY A 101 -11.30 4.10 17.52
C GLY A 101 -12.65 3.41 17.41
N ASP A 102 -13.69 4.18 17.15
CA ASP A 102 -15.04 3.64 17.00
C ASP A 102 -15.40 3.30 15.56
N ALA A 103 -14.50 3.51 14.62
CA ALA A 103 -14.76 3.25 13.21
C ALA A 103 -14.34 1.84 12.84
N ASP A 104 -15.22 1.14 12.12
CA ASP A 104 -14.99 -0.23 11.65
C ASP A 104 -15.40 -0.33 10.20
N PHE A 105 -14.57 -0.98 9.39
CA PHE A 105 -14.87 -1.22 7.99
C PHE A 105 -14.37 -2.59 7.58
N ASP A 106 -15.09 -3.23 6.67
CA ASP A 106 -14.65 -4.47 6.06
C ASP A 106 -14.47 -4.25 4.56
N ILE A 107 -13.43 -4.84 4.01
CA ILE A 107 -13.13 -4.72 2.60
C ILE A 107 -12.52 -6.03 2.12
N LEU A 108 -12.94 -6.49 0.94
CA LEU A 108 -12.39 -7.71 0.38
C LEU A 108 -11.17 -7.38 -0.47
N GLY A 109 -10.07 -8.04 -0.19
CA GLY A 109 -8.84 -7.87 -0.95
C GLY A 109 -8.68 -8.92 -2.03
N LEU A 110 -7.59 -8.80 -2.77
CA LEU A 110 -7.21 -9.75 -3.80
C LEU A 110 -5.91 -10.43 -3.38
N SER A 111 -5.67 -11.60 -3.93
CA SER A 111 -4.44 -12.32 -3.65
C SER A 111 -3.23 -11.56 -4.20
N ALA A 112 -2.16 -11.50 -3.41
CA ALA A 112 -0.92 -10.88 -3.86
C ALA A 112 -0.30 -11.63 -5.04
N THR A 113 -0.64 -12.88 -5.24
CA THR A 113 -0.11 -13.65 -6.37
C THR A 113 -0.61 -13.11 -7.71
N ASP A 114 -1.68 -12.33 -7.70
CA ASP A 114 -2.20 -11.73 -8.93
C ASP A 114 -1.50 -10.42 -9.29
N TYR A 115 -0.63 -9.94 -8.42
CA TYR A 115 0.07 -8.68 -8.62
C TYR A 115 1.35 -8.91 -9.42
N PRO A 116 1.57 -8.15 -10.51
CA PRO A 116 2.80 -8.30 -11.28
C PRO A 116 4.03 -7.95 -10.45
N GLU A 117 5.15 -8.56 -10.79
CA GLU A 117 6.39 -8.31 -10.08
C GLU A 117 6.89 -6.90 -10.35
N LEU A 118 7.25 -6.20 -9.27
CA LEU A 118 7.75 -4.84 -9.38
C LEU A 118 9.21 -4.84 -9.81
N PRO A 119 9.66 -3.77 -10.51
CA PRO A 119 11.07 -3.63 -10.82
C PRO A 119 11.91 -3.58 -9.55
N VAL A 120 13.14 -4.04 -9.67
CA VAL A 120 14.08 -4.03 -8.56
C VAL A 120 14.53 -2.60 -8.29
N VAL A 121 14.55 -2.22 -7.01
CA VAL A 121 15.05 -0.92 -6.57
C VAL A 121 16.44 -1.13 -6.01
N GLU A 122 17.41 -0.41 -6.56
CA GLU A 122 18.81 -0.57 -6.15
C GLU A 122 19.24 0.43 -5.11
N ASP A 123 18.48 1.45 -4.86
CA ASP A 123 18.80 2.43 -3.83
C ASP A 123 17.85 2.26 -2.66
N ASP A 124 18.09 3.00 -1.59
CA ASP A 124 17.34 2.86 -0.36
C ASP A 124 16.21 3.84 -0.21
N TYR A 125 15.79 4.46 -1.28
CA TYR A 125 14.75 5.47 -1.22
C TYR A 125 13.34 4.90 -1.10
N GLY A 126 13.20 3.59 -1.33
CA GLY A 126 11.89 2.96 -1.28
C GLY A 126 11.02 3.25 -2.48
N VAL A 127 11.58 3.73 -3.55
CA VAL A 127 10.86 4.06 -4.76
C VAL A 127 11.41 3.21 -5.91
N ALA A 128 10.52 2.50 -6.59
CA ALA A 128 10.87 1.73 -7.78
C ALA A 128 10.35 2.46 -8.99
N ILE A 129 11.24 2.90 -9.85
CA ILE A 129 10.87 3.63 -11.06
C ILE A 129 11.33 2.82 -12.25
N GLN A 130 10.38 2.28 -12.98
CA GLN A 130 10.67 1.54 -14.18
C GLN A 130 10.90 2.47 -15.35
N GLN A 131 10.11 3.51 -15.44
CA GLN A 131 10.24 4.44 -16.55
C GLN A 131 11.37 5.41 -16.29
N LYS A 132 12.27 5.48 -17.24
CA LYS A 132 13.42 6.33 -17.12
C LYS A 132 13.01 7.80 -17.10
N GLY A 133 13.66 8.57 -16.24
CA GLY A 133 13.46 10.01 -16.21
C GLY A 133 12.31 10.50 -15.37
N LEU A 134 11.61 9.59 -14.75
CA LEU A 134 10.52 10.00 -13.87
C LEU A 134 11.09 10.66 -12.61
N GLU A 135 10.61 11.86 -12.31
CA GLU A 135 11.03 12.58 -11.14
C GLU A 135 10.13 12.21 -9.98
N ILE A 136 10.73 11.99 -8.90
CA ILE A 136 9.95 11.70 -7.72
C ILE A 136 9.95 12.91 -6.88
N LEU A 137 9.13 13.24 -6.87
CA LEU A 137 9.25 14.14 -6.16
C LEU A 137 9.91 14.32 -5.10
N GLY A 138 10.30 14.42 -5.36
CA GLY A 138 11.15 14.47 -4.51
C GLY A 138 11.03 14.33 -3.20
N PHE A 139 10.90 13.86 -2.78
CA PHE A 139 10.85 13.51 -1.80
C PHE A 139 11.24 12.84 -1.29
N MET A 140 11.06 12.60 -1.65
CA MET A 140 11.49 11.88 -1.35
C MET A 140 12.49 12.11 -1.40
N ARG A 141 12.67 12.51 -1.84
CA ARG A 141 13.34 12.88 -2.23
C ARG A 141 13.91 13.27 -2.45
N LYS A 142 14.28 13.20 -2.57
CA LYS A 142 14.72 13.43 -3.24
C LYS A 142 15.07 12.84 -3.72
N PHE A 143 14.78 12.03 -4.12
CA PHE A 143 14.94 11.59 -4.89
C PHE A 143 14.99 11.71 -5.51
N CYS A 144 14.88 11.36 -5.60
CA CYS A 144 14.96 11.53 -6.33
C CYS A 144 14.98 12.15 -6.55
N ASP A 145 15.18 12.25 -6.48
CA ASP A 145 15.17 13.10 -6.91
C ASP A 145 15.48 13.42 -7.32
#